data_29eebcdca2c7acc7ea02e97bded29852
#
_entry.id   29eebcdca2c7acc7ea02e97bded29852
#
_cell.length_a   1.000
_cell.length_b   1.000
_cell.length_c   1.000
_cell.angle_alpha   90.00
_cell.angle_beta   90.00
_cell.angle_gamma   90.00
#
_symmetry.space_group_name_H-M   'P 1'
#
loop_
_entity.id
_entity.type
_entity.pdbx_description
1 polymer ?
#
loop_
_entity_poly.entity_id
_entity_poly.type
_entity_poly.pdbx_seq_one_letter_code
_entity_poly.pdbx_strand_id
1 'polypeptide(L)'
;MRAHGLRRVLLCLLRLLGVVWTLPNSLMGLLLGICVIPWGARPRLSRSDFALVFDRWPWGPGGAMTLGNVIINTAADLEALCPTYAHRAGLCQEPRVRIGSHERAHVWQYMLLGPFFLPLYFVLGGISVRNPLERAADRYALGQGSWWPWQNSIK
;
A
#
# COMPACT_ATOMS: atom_id res chain seq x y z
N MET A 1 10.14 -27.90 17.49
CA MET A 1 8.78 -27.77 16.90
C MET A 1 7.90 -26.69 17.56
N ARG A 2 7.92 -26.51 18.90
CA ARG A 2 7.04 -25.53 19.60
C ARG A 2 7.30 -24.05 19.25
N ALA A 3 8.56 -23.64 19.05
CA ALA A 3 8.89 -22.23 18.76
C ALA A 3 8.34 -21.71 17.41
N HIS A 4 8.27 -22.57 16.38
CA HIS A 4 7.70 -22.18 15.08
C HIS A 4 6.19 -21.97 15.15
N GLY A 5 5.47 -22.77 15.95
CA GLY A 5 4.03 -22.60 16.16
C GLY A 5 3.72 -21.29 16.87
N LEU A 6 4.41 -21.00 17.96
CA LEU A 6 4.23 -19.76 18.72
C LEU A 6 4.49 -18.51 17.86
N ARG A 7 5.56 -18.52 17.07
CA ARG A 7 5.88 -17.40 16.15
C ARG A 7 4.77 -17.18 15.11
N ARG A 8 4.19 -18.25 14.55
CA ARG A 8 3.07 -18.12 13.59
C ARG A 8 1.83 -17.51 14.25
N VAL A 9 1.48 -17.99 15.44
CA VAL A 9 0.34 -17.44 16.19
C VAL A 9 0.55 -15.97 16.50
N LEU A 10 1.73 -15.59 17.00
CA LEU A 10 2.06 -14.18 17.26
C LEU A 10 1.95 -13.30 16.00
N LEU A 11 2.47 -13.75 14.88
CA LEU A 11 2.37 -13.01 13.61
C LEU A 11 0.93 -12.87 13.15
N CYS A 12 0.08 -13.89 13.32
CA CYS A 12 -1.35 -13.78 13.02
C CYS A 12 -2.04 -12.76 13.93
N LEU A 13 -1.76 -12.78 15.22
CA LEU A 13 -2.33 -11.82 16.17
C LEU A 13 -1.90 -10.39 15.85
N LEU A 14 -0.63 -10.16 15.56
CA LEU A 14 -0.11 -8.84 15.17
C LEU A 14 -0.77 -8.33 13.87
N ARG A 15 -0.98 -9.21 12.89
CA ARG A 15 -1.69 -8.85 11.66
C ARG A 15 -3.15 -8.50 11.92
N LEU A 16 -3.86 -9.28 12.72
CA LEU A 16 -5.23 -8.98 13.10
C LEU A 16 -5.33 -7.65 13.85
N LEU A 17 -4.42 -7.41 14.80
CA LEU A 17 -4.35 -6.12 15.50
C LEU A 17 -4.12 -4.97 14.52
N GLY A 18 -3.20 -5.12 13.56
CA GLY A 18 -2.96 -4.11 12.53
C GLY A 18 -4.20 -3.82 11.67
N VAL A 19 -4.95 -4.86 11.28
CA VAL A 19 -6.22 -4.69 10.53
C VAL A 19 -7.24 -3.92 11.36
N VAL A 20 -7.43 -4.26 12.63
CA VAL A 20 -8.35 -3.55 13.53
C VAL A 20 -7.90 -2.11 13.74
N TRP A 21 -6.59 -1.90 13.93
CA TRP A 21 -6.00 -0.58 14.13
C TRP A 21 -6.20 0.37 12.93
N THR A 22 -6.19 -0.17 11.72
CA THR A 22 -6.38 0.62 10.50
C THR A 22 -7.85 0.69 10.02
N LEU A 23 -8.81 0.12 10.77
CA LEU A 23 -10.22 0.11 10.41
C LEU A 23 -10.80 1.46 9.95
N PRO A 24 -10.54 2.61 10.61
CA PRO A 24 -11.10 3.89 10.15
C PRO A 24 -10.75 4.18 8.68
N ASN A 25 -9.49 3.97 8.29
CA ASN A 25 -9.03 4.18 6.91
C ASN A 25 -9.59 3.10 5.97
N SER A 26 -9.62 1.84 6.43
CA SER A 26 -10.18 0.73 5.64
C SER A 26 -11.67 0.91 5.36
N LEU A 27 -12.44 1.43 6.32
CA LEU A 27 -13.85 1.75 6.12
C LEU A 27 -14.05 2.86 5.09
N MET A 28 -13.21 3.89 5.10
CA MET A 28 -13.24 4.93 4.05
C MET A 28 -12.98 4.31 2.67
N GLY A 29 -11.94 3.49 2.54
CA GLY A 29 -11.62 2.81 1.29
C GLY A 29 -12.74 1.88 0.83
N LEU A 30 -13.36 1.14 1.78
CA LEU A 30 -14.48 0.24 1.51
C LEU A 30 -15.71 1.01 1.01
N LEU A 31 -16.08 2.09 1.67
CA LEU A 31 -17.22 2.94 1.26
C LEU A 31 -17.00 3.48 -0.15
N LEU A 32 -15.82 4.05 -0.42
CA LEU A 32 -15.47 4.53 -1.75
C LEU A 32 -15.56 3.40 -2.79
N GLY A 33 -14.98 2.22 -2.50
CA GLY A 33 -15.01 1.08 -3.39
C GLY A 33 -16.42 0.59 -3.70
N ILE A 34 -17.26 0.44 -2.69
CA ILE A 34 -18.66 -0.01 -2.85
C ILE A 34 -19.46 1.00 -3.66
N CYS A 35 -19.30 2.30 -3.40
CA CYS A 35 -20.00 3.35 -4.15
C CYS A 35 -19.74 3.28 -5.65
N VAL A 36 -18.62 2.73 -6.09
CA VAL A 36 -18.22 2.71 -7.51
C VAL A 36 -18.51 1.36 -8.20
N ILE A 37 -18.98 0.35 -7.48
CA ILE A 37 -19.41 -0.93 -8.09
C ILE A 37 -20.42 -0.73 -9.24
N PRO A 38 -21.44 0.14 -9.15
CA PRO A 38 -22.38 0.37 -10.25
C PRO A 38 -21.72 0.87 -11.55
N TRP A 39 -20.56 1.50 -11.46
CA TRP A 39 -19.77 1.98 -12.61
C TRP A 39 -18.71 1.01 -13.08
N GLY A 40 -18.72 -0.24 -12.57
CA GLY A 40 -17.88 -1.32 -13.08
C GLY A 40 -16.69 -1.71 -12.22
N ALA A 41 -16.50 -1.08 -11.07
CA ALA A 41 -15.46 -1.51 -10.11
C ALA A 41 -15.74 -2.94 -9.63
N ARG A 42 -14.68 -3.75 -9.54
CA ARG A 42 -14.79 -5.17 -9.16
C ARG A 42 -14.00 -5.45 -7.90
N PRO A 43 -14.68 -5.81 -6.79
CA PRO A 43 -13.99 -6.18 -5.56
C PRO A 43 -13.37 -7.56 -5.69
N ARG A 44 -12.13 -7.72 -5.21
CA ARG A 44 -11.47 -9.02 -5.00
C ARG A 44 -10.58 -8.99 -3.77
N LEU A 45 -10.49 -10.11 -3.08
CA LEU A 45 -9.58 -10.25 -1.96
C LEU A 45 -8.18 -10.64 -2.46
N SER A 46 -7.19 -9.81 -2.20
CA SER A 46 -5.79 -10.12 -2.45
C SER A 46 -5.11 -10.60 -1.15
N ARG A 47 -4.82 -11.89 -1.09
CA ARG A 47 -4.10 -12.47 0.06
C ARG A 47 -2.64 -12.06 0.07
N SER A 48 -2.04 -11.89 -1.11
CA SER A 48 -0.63 -11.46 -1.24
C SER A 48 -0.42 -10.03 -0.76
N ASP A 49 -1.39 -9.14 -1.00
CA ASP A 49 -1.31 -7.73 -0.65
C ASP A 49 -1.96 -7.44 0.72
N PHE A 50 -2.60 -8.45 1.29
CA PHE A 50 -3.33 -8.36 2.56
C PHE A 50 -4.41 -7.28 2.53
N ALA A 51 -5.12 -7.16 1.42
CA ALA A 51 -6.06 -6.10 1.13
C ALA A 51 -7.27 -6.57 0.32
N LEU A 52 -8.38 -5.85 0.46
CA LEU A 52 -9.49 -5.87 -0.48
C LEU A 52 -9.17 -4.90 -1.62
N VAL A 53 -9.17 -5.39 -2.85
CA VAL A 53 -8.84 -4.60 -4.03
C VAL A 53 -10.11 -4.32 -4.81
N PHE A 54 -10.33 -3.07 -5.17
CA PHE A 54 -11.34 -2.66 -6.15
C PHE A 54 -10.66 -2.39 -7.48
N ASP A 55 -10.66 -3.39 -8.37
CA ASP A 55 -10.13 -3.26 -9.73
C ASP A 55 -11.12 -2.52 -10.65
N ARG A 56 -10.61 -1.98 -11.76
CA ARG A 56 -11.40 -1.27 -12.77
C ARG A 56 -12.12 -0.03 -12.25
N TRP A 57 -11.48 0.70 -11.38
CA TRP A 57 -11.98 2.01 -10.98
C TRP A 57 -12.04 2.92 -12.22
N PRO A 58 -13.21 3.50 -12.56
CA PRO A 58 -13.42 4.15 -13.86
C PRO A 58 -12.73 5.51 -14.00
N TRP A 59 -12.30 6.08 -12.90
CA TRP A 59 -11.65 7.39 -12.88
C TRP A 59 -10.25 7.30 -12.29
N GLY A 60 -9.29 7.99 -12.90
CA GLY A 60 -7.94 8.10 -12.35
C GLY A 60 -6.83 8.02 -13.38
N PRO A 61 -5.61 8.32 -12.97
CA PRO A 61 -4.45 8.47 -13.86
C PRO A 61 -3.77 7.15 -14.24
N GLY A 62 -4.37 5.99 -13.96
CA GLY A 62 -3.75 4.71 -14.27
C GLY A 62 -2.75 4.22 -13.21
N GLY A 63 -3.03 4.46 -11.94
CA GLY A 63 -2.26 3.97 -10.79
C GLY A 63 -3.13 3.21 -9.80
N ALA A 64 -2.76 3.27 -8.53
CA ALA A 64 -3.61 2.79 -7.44
C ALA A 64 -3.48 3.71 -6.21
N MET A 65 -4.34 3.49 -5.24
CA MET A 65 -4.36 4.21 -3.97
C MET A 65 -4.74 3.25 -2.85
N THR A 66 -3.98 3.24 -1.78
CA THR A 66 -4.26 2.45 -0.58
C THR A 66 -4.93 3.30 0.49
N LEU A 67 -6.00 2.75 1.09
CA LEU A 67 -6.68 3.27 2.27
C LEU A 67 -6.86 2.13 3.27
N GLY A 68 -5.98 2.06 4.25
CA GLY A 68 -5.94 0.96 5.20
C GLY A 68 -5.61 -0.38 4.53
N ASN A 69 -6.52 -1.35 4.65
CA ASN A 69 -6.45 -2.65 3.95
C ASN A 69 -7.34 -2.68 2.70
N VAL A 70 -7.56 -1.53 2.07
CA VAL A 70 -8.29 -1.42 0.81
C VAL A 70 -7.41 -0.75 -0.24
N ILE A 71 -7.31 -1.36 -1.41
CA ILE A 71 -6.60 -0.81 -2.57
C ILE A 71 -7.61 -0.49 -3.65
N ILE A 72 -7.62 0.75 -4.12
CA ILE A 72 -8.41 1.23 -5.25
C ILE A 72 -7.50 1.27 -6.46
N ASN A 73 -7.76 0.40 -7.43
CA ASN A 73 -6.93 0.25 -8.62
C ASN A 73 -7.57 0.94 -9.83
N THR A 74 -6.91 1.97 -10.34
CA THR A 74 -7.30 2.72 -11.54
C THR A 74 -6.47 2.30 -12.77
N ALA A 75 -5.48 1.42 -12.60
CA ALA A 75 -4.70 0.84 -13.68
C ALA A 75 -5.40 -0.40 -14.27
N ALA A 76 -4.80 -1.00 -15.30
CA ALA A 76 -5.29 -2.23 -15.90
C ALA A 76 -5.36 -3.38 -14.88
N ASP A 77 -4.28 -3.54 -14.12
CA ASP A 77 -4.16 -4.47 -12.99
C ASP A 77 -3.05 -4.00 -12.03
N LEU A 78 -2.91 -4.68 -10.89
CA LEU A 78 -1.86 -4.37 -9.91
C LEU A 78 -0.46 -4.88 -10.33
N GLU A 79 -0.36 -5.73 -11.34
CA GLU A 79 0.91 -6.17 -11.92
C GLU A 79 1.46 -5.14 -12.92
N ALA A 80 0.65 -4.15 -13.32
CA ALA A 80 1.08 -3.05 -14.17
C ALA A 80 2.28 -2.32 -13.57
N LEU A 81 3.16 -1.84 -14.44
CA LEU A 81 4.34 -1.10 -14.06
C LEU A 81 4.06 0.40 -14.05
N CYS A 82 4.41 1.08 -12.97
CA CYS A 82 4.37 2.53 -12.88
C CYS A 82 5.76 3.13 -12.62
N PRO A 83 6.03 4.35 -13.08
CA PRO A 83 7.27 5.03 -12.75
C PRO A 83 7.29 5.42 -11.27
N THR A 84 8.45 5.27 -10.62
CA THR A 84 8.68 5.75 -9.26
C THR A 84 8.54 7.27 -9.18
N TYR A 85 8.29 7.79 -7.99
CA TYR A 85 8.25 9.24 -7.78
C TYR A 85 9.60 9.89 -8.04
N ALA A 86 10.71 9.21 -7.74
CA ALA A 86 12.06 9.68 -8.06
C ALA A 86 12.29 9.78 -9.57
N HIS A 87 11.83 8.79 -10.34
CA HIS A 87 11.90 8.83 -11.80
C HIS A 87 11.04 9.95 -12.38
N ARG A 88 9.81 10.12 -11.89
CA ARG A 88 8.92 11.23 -12.32
C ARG A 88 9.52 12.60 -12.03
N ALA A 89 10.31 12.71 -10.95
CA ALA A 89 11.02 13.94 -10.58
C ALA A 89 12.36 14.12 -11.28
N GLY A 90 12.79 13.20 -12.15
CA GLY A 90 14.08 13.25 -12.85
C GLY A 90 15.29 13.00 -11.96
N LEU A 91 15.09 12.41 -10.78
CA LEU A 91 16.15 12.18 -9.79
C LEU A 91 16.85 10.82 -9.94
N CYS A 92 16.30 9.91 -10.73
CA CYS A 92 16.91 8.61 -11.02
C CYS A 92 16.47 8.09 -12.38
N GLN A 93 17.23 7.13 -12.90
CA GLN A 93 16.91 6.45 -14.16
C GLN A 93 16.19 5.12 -13.93
N GLU A 94 16.00 4.70 -12.69
CA GLU A 94 15.30 3.47 -12.35
C GLU A 94 13.83 3.60 -12.68
N PRO A 95 13.34 2.71 -13.53
CA PRO A 95 12.23 3.12 -14.35
C PRO A 95 10.88 2.83 -13.73
N ARG A 96 10.65 1.64 -13.21
CA ARG A 96 9.29 1.21 -12.96
C ARG A 96 9.21 0.18 -11.84
N VAL A 97 8.15 0.29 -11.05
CA VAL A 97 7.78 -0.65 -9.99
C VAL A 97 6.42 -1.23 -10.29
N ARG A 98 6.17 -2.45 -9.81
CA ARG A 98 4.82 -3.02 -9.82
C ARG A 98 3.92 -2.25 -8.86
N ILE A 99 2.77 -1.80 -9.35
CA ILE A 99 1.79 -1.06 -8.56
C ILE A 99 1.42 -1.84 -7.30
N GLY A 100 1.07 -3.11 -7.41
CA GLY A 100 0.70 -3.93 -6.26
C GLY A 100 1.79 -4.07 -5.21
N SER A 101 3.06 -4.13 -5.60
CA SER A 101 4.17 -4.16 -4.64
C SER A 101 4.31 -2.83 -3.89
N HIS A 102 4.13 -1.72 -4.58
CA HIS A 102 4.14 -0.38 -3.99
C HIS A 102 2.98 -0.20 -3.00
N GLU A 103 1.75 -0.53 -3.42
CA GLU A 103 0.56 -0.41 -2.59
C GLU A 103 0.60 -1.35 -1.37
N ARG A 104 1.19 -2.53 -1.51
CA ARG A 104 1.43 -3.44 -0.37
C ARG A 104 2.30 -2.81 0.71
N ALA A 105 3.31 -2.03 0.34
CA ALA A 105 4.10 -1.29 1.32
C ALA A 105 3.23 -0.31 2.11
N HIS A 106 2.32 0.40 1.44
CA HIS A 106 1.36 1.27 2.11
C HIS A 106 0.41 0.51 3.03
N VAL A 107 -0.07 -0.68 2.65
CA VAL A 107 -0.87 -1.54 3.55
C VAL A 107 -0.12 -1.80 4.86
N TRP A 108 1.16 -2.18 4.81
CA TRP A 108 1.97 -2.40 6.01
C TRP A 108 2.19 -1.11 6.82
N GLN A 109 2.43 0.01 6.14
CA GLN A 109 2.55 1.32 6.79
C GLN A 109 1.25 1.71 7.50
N TYR A 110 0.10 1.50 6.88
CA TYR A 110 -1.21 1.69 7.50
C TYR A 110 -1.42 0.78 8.71
N MET A 111 -1.09 -0.52 8.60
CA MET A 111 -1.25 -1.47 9.70
C MET A 111 -0.37 -1.11 10.90
N LEU A 112 0.75 -0.41 10.70
CA LEU A 112 1.58 0.10 11.78
C LEU A 112 1.07 1.42 12.35
N LEU A 113 0.73 2.39 11.49
CA LEU A 113 0.37 3.75 11.89
C LEU A 113 -1.14 3.93 12.17
N GLY A 114 -1.99 3.03 11.64
CA GLY A 114 -3.44 3.09 11.80
C GLY A 114 -4.04 4.41 11.33
N PRO A 115 -4.93 5.04 12.12
CA PRO A 115 -5.58 6.28 11.76
C PRO A 115 -4.63 7.46 11.59
N PHE A 116 -3.42 7.37 12.14
CA PHE A 116 -2.40 8.43 12.04
C PHE A 116 -1.66 8.42 10.70
N PHE A 117 -1.83 7.41 9.87
CA PHE A 117 -1.13 7.33 8.58
C PHE A 117 -1.45 8.55 7.71
N LEU A 118 -2.70 8.85 7.44
CA LEU A 118 -3.09 9.95 6.54
C LEU A 118 -2.59 11.33 7.04
N PRO A 119 -2.84 11.71 8.31
CA PRO A 119 -2.28 12.96 8.84
C PRO A 119 -0.77 13.04 8.67
N LEU A 120 -0.04 11.98 9.04
CA LEU A 120 1.40 11.93 8.92
C LEU A 120 1.86 11.96 7.45
N TYR A 121 1.18 11.24 6.57
CA TYR A 121 1.46 11.20 5.14
C TYR A 121 1.42 12.60 4.52
N PHE A 122 0.40 13.40 4.84
CA PHE A 122 0.28 14.78 4.34
C PHE A 122 1.33 15.71 4.94
N VAL A 123 1.61 15.60 6.23
CA VAL A 123 2.69 16.38 6.90
C VAL A 123 4.05 16.07 6.29
N LEU A 124 4.31 14.82 5.91
CA LEU A 124 5.55 14.37 5.30
C LEU A 124 5.68 14.69 3.80
N GLY A 125 4.70 15.37 3.21
CA GLY A 125 4.77 15.86 1.84
C GLY A 125 3.76 15.26 0.85
N GLY A 126 2.81 14.44 1.33
CA GLY A 126 1.73 13.87 0.52
C GLY A 126 2.25 13.04 -0.66
N ILE A 127 1.56 13.14 -1.80
CA ILE A 127 1.90 12.42 -3.05
C ILE A 127 3.12 13.10 -3.69
N SER A 128 4.32 12.80 -3.21
CA SER A 128 5.54 13.40 -3.76
C SER A 128 6.79 12.57 -3.46
N VAL A 129 7.85 12.81 -4.26
CA VAL A 129 9.18 12.23 -4.04
C VAL A 129 9.81 12.65 -2.70
N ARG A 130 9.35 13.74 -2.08
CA ARG A 130 9.83 14.21 -0.77
C ARG A 130 9.30 13.36 0.37
N ASN A 131 8.15 12.70 0.17
CA ASN A 131 7.54 11.87 1.21
C ASN A 131 8.38 10.61 1.47
N PRO A 132 8.90 10.41 2.68
CA PRO A 132 9.70 9.23 3.00
C PRO A 132 8.88 7.93 2.97
N LEU A 133 7.56 7.98 3.15
CA LEU A 133 6.67 6.81 3.05
C LEU A 133 6.57 6.34 1.60
N GLU A 134 6.43 7.26 0.64
CA GLU A 134 6.45 6.97 -0.81
C GLU A 134 7.80 6.40 -1.25
N ARG A 135 8.89 7.02 -0.82
CA ARG A 135 10.24 6.53 -1.12
C ARG A 135 10.51 5.13 -0.56
N ALA A 136 9.94 4.82 0.61
CA ALA A 136 10.04 3.48 1.18
C ALA A 136 9.20 2.47 0.39
N ALA A 137 8.01 2.85 -0.07
CA ALA A 137 7.17 2.02 -0.91
C ALA A 137 7.84 1.72 -2.27
N ASP A 138 8.44 2.72 -2.90
CA ASP A 138 9.24 2.54 -4.13
C ASP A 138 10.42 1.58 -3.91
N ARG A 139 11.22 1.77 -2.84
CA ARG A 139 12.35 0.87 -2.52
C ARG A 139 11.89 -0.56 -2.25
N TYR A 140 10.79 -0.72 -1.52
CA TYR A 140 10.21 -2.04 -1.25
C TYR A 140 9.77 -2.73 -2.54
N ALA A 141 9.11 -2.00 -3.43
CA ALA A 141 8.66 -2.51 -4.73
C ALA A 141 9.82 -2.87 -5.67
N LEU A 142 10.97 -2.20 -5.55
CA LEU A 142 12.21 -2.54 -6.25
C LEU A 142 12.97 -3.71 -5.62
N GLY A 143 12.55 -4.22 -4.46
CA GLY A 143 13.31 -5.24 -3.71
C GLY A 143 14.59 -4.71 -3.06
N GLN A 144 14.73 -3.39 -2.93
CA GLN A 144 15.94 -2.72 -2.44
C GLN A 144 15.88 -2.37 -0.95
N GLY A 145 14.85 -2.78 -0.23
CA GLY A 145 14.75 -2.49 1.19
C GLY A 145 13.39 -2.76 1.83
N SER A 146 13.23 -2.24 3.03
CA SER A 146 12.01 -2.34 3.82
C SER A 146 10.94 -1.36 3.35
N TRP A 147 9.68 -1.73 3.58
CA TRP A 147 8.52 -0.83 3.45
C TRP A 147 8.50 0.31 4.49
N TRP A 148 9.35 0.22 5.54
CA TRP A 148 9.43 1.22 6.60
C TRP A 148 10.51 2.27 6.29
N PRO A 149 10.19 3.59 6.32
CA PRO A 149 11.10 4.63 5.85
C PRO A 149 12.38 4.78 6.68
N TRP A 150 12.30 4.54 7.98
CA TRP A 150 13.42 4.73 8.90
C TRP A 150 14.19 3.45 9.23
N GLN A 151 13.91 2.37 8.55
CA GLN A 151 14.69 1.15 8.66
C GLN A 151 15.91 1.27 7.73
N ASN A 152 17.09 1.38 8.32
CA ASN A 152 18.34 1.36 7.54
C ASN A 152 18.39 0.09 6.71
N SER A 153 18.67 0.21 5.43
CA SER A 153 19.02 -0.94 4.60
C SER A 153 20.26 -1.56 5.23
N ILE A 154 20.10 -2.74 5.78
CA ILE A 154 21.25 -3.55 6.19
C ILE A 154 21.98 -3.83 4.88
N LYS A 155 23.15 -3.20 4.71
CA LYS A 155 24.06 -3.45 3.60
C LYS A 155 24.61 -4.85 3.68
#